data_d101cd5d4ea54369c297b4b8d2b136f5
#
_entry.id   d101cd5d4ea54369c297b4b8d2b136f5
#
_cell.length_a   1.000
_cell.length_b   1.000
_cell.length_c   1.000
_cell.angle_alpha   90.00
_cell.angle_beta   90.00
_cell.angle_gamma   90.00
#
_symmetry.space_group_name_H-M   'P 1'
#
loop_
_entity.id
_entity.type
_entity.pdbx_description
1 polymer ?
#
loop_
_entity_poly.entity_id
_entity_poly.type
_entity_poly.pdbx_seq_one_letter_code
_entity_poly.pdbx_strand_id
1 'polypeptide(L)'
;MKERETLWEACLNKGVSRRSFLKSCVALTSLMGLSTDFVSRVVEAAETKPLPVVLWLSGQECTGCSESFVRTGAPLPSDVLLNSISLEYSHLLSAGSGDDLETHLEKMMKEHRGKYILAVEGAVATGDNGIYCMSGGRPFMKILREAAAGAAAVIAYGSCAAYGGIQAAKPNPTGSAGISRYISARAVVNVPGCPPVPEVMTGVVMHLAMFGVLPPLDSDNRPKQFFGNRIHDTCYRRPFFDAGMFADRYDDAGAKAGWCLYRLGCRGPVTYSSCGNMRWYQGMSYPIQSGAACIGCTSAKFWDEAPFSERLPKYGPMGDIDMIGTGLAAASVAGVAVHGALSLLQKKKRDEAEAAEAHRIMNGQGGNK
;
A
#
# COMPACT_ATOMS: atom_id res chain seq x y z
N MET A 1 0.95 21.91 -34.83
CA MET A 1 0.78 21.67 -33.40
C MET A 1 1.63 22.67 -32.64
N LYS A 2 1.02 23.52 -31.77
CA LYS A 2 1.82 24.34 -30.85
C LYS A 2 2.66 23.40 -30.02
N GLU A 3 3.96 23.64 -29.90
CA GLU A 3 4.80 22.95 -28.93
C GLU A 3 4.19 23.14 -27.55
N ARG A 4 4.03 22.06 -26.79
CA ARG A 4 3.50 22.13 -25.44
C ARG A 4 4.57 22.66 -24.51
N GLU A 5 4.14 23.55 -23.64
CA GLU A 5 4.92 24.18 -22.60
C GLU A 5 5.58 23.15 -21.66
N THR A 6 6.81 23.41 -21.26
CA THR A 6 7.50 22.64 -20.20
C THR A 6 7.06 23.14 -18.80
N LEU A 7 7.35 22.37 -17.75
CA LEU A 7 7.06 22.81 -16.38
C LEU A 7 7.78 24.13 -16.03
N TRP A 8 9.02 24.30 -16.51
CA TRP A 8 9.77 25.52 -16.29
C TRP A 8 9.13 26.73 -17.00
N GLU A 9 8.73 26.58 -18.24
CA GLU A 9 8.04 27.64 -19.02
C GLU A 9 6.71 28.03 -18.36
N ALA A 10 5.93 27.03 -17.90
CA ALA A 10 4.70 27.28 -17.16
C ALA A 10 4.94 28.07 -15.86
N CYS A 11 6.00 27.76 -15.14
CA CYS A 11 6.41 28.48 -13.95
C CYS A 11 6.86 29.92 -14.29
N LEU A 12 7.64 30.11 -15.35
CA LEU A 12 8.10 31.42 -15.81
C LEU A 12 6.94 32.33 -16.17
N ASN A 13 5.96 31.82 -16.92
CA ASN A 13 4.78 32.58 -17.36
C ASN A 13 3.92 33.06 -16.18
N LYS A 14 4.05 32.39 -15.03
CA LYS A 14 3.40 32.79 -13.76
C LYS A 14 4.30 33.61 -12.85
N GLY A 15 5.47 34.04 -13.29
CA GLY A 15 6.39 34.87 -12.51
C GLY A 15 7.14 34.12 -11.40
N VAL A 16 7.20 32.78 -11.45
CA VAL A 16 7.93 31.97 -10.46
C VAL A 16 9.43 32.15 -10.66
N SER A 17 10.15 32.54 -9.60
CA SER A 17 11.60 32.70 -9.67
C SER A 17 12.32 31.34 -9.84
N ARG A 18 13.50 31.33 -10.49
CA ARG A 18 14.31 30.13 -10.63
C ARG A 18 14.64 29.44 -9.28
N ARG A 19 14.85 30.22 -8.23
CA ARG A 19 15.08 29.70 -6.88
C ARG A 19 13.86 28.95 -6.34
N SER A 20 12.68 29.48 -6.55
CA SER A 20 11.41 28.82 -6.16
C SER A 20 11.16 27.57 -6.98
N PHE A 21 11.42 27.63 -8.29
CA PHE A 21 11.34 26.46 -9.18
C PHE A 21 12.27 25.31 -8.72
N LEU A 22 13.53 25.60 -8.41
CA LEU A 22 14.47 24.58 -7.90
C LEU A 22 14.00 24.00 -6.57
N LYS A 23 13.45 24.80 -5.66
CA LYS A 23 12.84 24.28 -4.42
C LYS A 23 11.66 23.34 -4.70
N SER A 24 10.83 23.67 -5.69
CA SER A 24 9.73 22.81 -6.12
C SER A 24 10.23 21.48 -6.70
N CYS A 25 11.34 21.49 -7.48
CA CYS A 25 11.96 20.27 -7.98
C CYS A 25 12.49 19.37 -6.84
N VAL A 26 13.07 19.95 -5.79
CA VAL A 26 13.48 19.20 -4.58
C VAL A 26 12.26 18.59 -3.89
N ALA A 27 11.20 19.36 -3.71
CA ALA A 27 9.95 18.86 -3.12
C ALA A 27 9.31 17.74 -3.96
N LEU A 28 9.30 17.89 -5.30
CA LEU A 28 8.83 16.85 -6.22
C LEU A 28 9.68 15.58 -6.14
N THR A 29 11.00 15.70 -6.02
CA THR A 29 11.89 14.55 -5.84
C THR A 29 11.54 13.77 -4.58
N SER A 30 11.36 14.48 -3.46
CA SER A 30 10.93 13.86 -2.19
C SER A 30 9.53 13.26 -2.28
N LEU A 31 8.60 13.94 -2.95
CA LEU A 31 7.24 13.45 -3.16
C LEU A 31 7.21 12.15 -3.97
N MET A 32 8.09 12.02 -4.96
CA MET A 32 8.26 10.79 -5.74
C MET A 32 8.97 9.66 -4.94
N GLY A 33 9.34 9.89 -3.69
CA GLY A 33 10.07 8.93 -2.86
C GLY A 33 11.50 8.66 -3.35
N LEU A 34 12.11 9.60 -4.05
CA LEU A 34 13.45 9.49 -4.61
C LEU A 34 14.50 10.17 -3.71
N SER A 35 15.74 9.69 -3.76
CA SER A 35 16.86 10.32 -3.07
C SER A 35 17.22 11.66 -3.71
N THR A 36 17.97 12.50 -2.97
CA THR A 36 18.41 13.83 -3.44
C THR A 36 19.27 13.78 -4.70
N ASP A 37 19.91 12.64 -4.99
CA ASP A 37 20.72 12.44 -6.20
C ASP A 37 19.89 12.55 -7.50
N PHE A 38 18.57 12.37 -7.40
CA PHE A 38 17.65 12.52 -8.54
C PHE A 38 17.21 13.96 -8.81
N VAL A 39 17.52 14.93 -7.95
CA VAL A 39 17.08 16.33 -8.10
C VAL A 39 17.52 16.90 -9.45
N SER A 40 18.78 16.69 -9.87
CA SER A 40 19.27 17.18 -11.16
C SER A 40 18.48 16.61 -12.34
N ARG A 41 18.12 15.35 -12.30
CA ARG A 41 17.30 14.69 -13.33
C ARG A 41 15.87 15.19 -13.35
N VAL A 42 15.31 15.52 -12.20
CA VAL A 42 13.98 16.14 -12.09
C VAL A 42 14.00 17.56 -12.65
N VAL A 43 15.03 18.34 -12.37
CA VAL A 43 15.22 19.68 -12.94
C VAL A 43 15.33 19.61 -14.46
N GLU A 44 16.20 18.75 -14.98
CA GLU A 44 16.37 18.54 -16.42
C GLU A 44 15.05 18.15 -17.09
N ALA A 45 14.34 17.19 -16.52
CA ALA A 45 13.04 16.75 -17.05
C ALA A 45 12.01 17.90 -17.05
N ALA A 46 11.97 18.68 -15.97
CA ALA A 46 11.04 19.81 -15.83
C ALA A 46 11.37 20.99 -16.76
N GLU A 47 12.62 21.13 -17.18
CA GLU A 47 13.07 22.16 -18.12
C GLU A 47 12.92 21.75 -19.59
N THR A 48 12.99 20.45 -19.89
CA THR A 48 13.09 19.97 -21.29
C THR A 48 11.87 19.21 -21.79
N LYS A 49 11.09 18.59 -20.89
CA LYS A 49 9.94 17.78 -21.31
C LYS A 49 8.66 18.60 -21.30
N PRO A 50 7.82 18.46 -22.35
CA PRO A 50 6.51 19.08 -22.35
C PRO A 50 5.61 18.47 -21.27
N LEU A 51 4.67 19.25 -20.75
CA LEU A 51 3.68 18.77 -19.78
C LEU A 51 2.96 17.53 -20.32
N PRO A 52 2.91 16.42 -19.55
CA PRO A 52 2.26 15.20 -20.00
C PRO A 52 0.75 15.41 -20.08
N VAL A 53 0.12 14.86 -21.10
CA VAL A 53 -1.35 14.76 -21.16
C VAL A 53 -1.79 13.68 -20.21
N VAL A 54 -2.79 14.01 -19.39
CA VAL A 54 -3.47 13.06 -18.49
C VAL A 54 -4.94 13.00 -18.86
N LEU A 55 -5.43 11.79 -19.08
CA LEU A 55 -6.85 11.49 -19.25
C LEU A 55 -7.30 10.75 -17.98
N TRP A 56 -8.28 11.29 -17.26
CA TRP A 56 -8.78 10.72 -16.02
C TRP A 56 -10.17 10.12 -16.25
N LEU A 57 -10.25 8.80 -16.26
CA LEU A 57 -11.50 8.06 -16.43
C LEU A 57 -12.06 7.61 -15.08
N SER A 58 -13.39 7.72 -14.95
CA SER A 58 -14.15 7.30 -13.77
C SER A 58 -15.09 6.15 -14.11
N GLY A 59 -14.86 5.01 -13.46
CA GLY A 59 -15.70 3.81 -13.55
C GLY A 59 -16.72 3.73 -12.41
N GLN A 60 -16.94 2.54 -11.83
CA GLN A 60 -17.72 2.40 -10.61
C GLN A 60 -16.92 2.92 -9.43
N GLU A 61 -17.22 4.09 -8.96
CA GLU A 61 -16.44 4.83 -7.97
C GLU A 61 -17.34 5.69 -7.06
N CYS A 62 -16.72 6.34 -6.06
CA CYS A 62 -17.36 7.26 -5.11
C CYS A 62 -16.78 8.67 -5.15
N THR A 63 -15.98 9.00 -6.19
CA THR A 63 -15.18 10.22 -6.34
C THR A 63 -14.09 10.45 -5.27
N GLY A 64 -13.92 9.50 -4.35
CA GLY A 64 -13.00 9.63 -3.23
C GLY A 64 -11.53 9.75 -3.65
N CYS A 65 -11.12 9.11 -4.75
CA CYS A 65 -9.74 9.24 -5.24
C CYS A 65 -9.50 10.60 -5.90
N SER A 66 -10.43 11.11 -6.68
CA SER A 66 -10.38 12.48 -7.23
C SER A 66 -10.36 13.52 -6.10
N GLU A 67 -11.22 13.38 -5.09
CA GLU A 67 -11.23 14.22 -3.88
C GLU A 67 -9.89 14.15 -3.14
N SER A 68 -9.33 12.95 -2.97
CA SER A 68 -8.02 12.78 -2.36
C SER A 68 -6.93 13.48 -3.16
N PHE A 69 -6.92 13.32 -4.48
CA PHE A 69 -5.92 13.91 -5.35
C PHE A 69 -5.89 15.45 -5.24
N VAL A 70 -7.06 16.11 -5.19
CA VAL A 70 -7.15 17.56 -5.03
C VAL A 70 -6.84 18.05 -3.62
N ARG A 71 -6.57 17.17 -2.67
CA ARG A 71 -6.15 17.51 -1.30
C ARG A 71 -4.65 17.38 -1.06
N THR A 72 -3.86 17.14 -2.10
CA THR A 72 -2.39 17.17 -1.99
C THR A 72 -1.93 18.50 -1.40
N GLY A 73 -1.05 18.44 -0.39
CA GLY A 73 -0.64 19.65 0.31
C GLY A 73 0.61 20.33 -0.24
N ALA A 74 1.53 19.54 -0.84
CA ALA A 74 2.75 20.04 -1.43
C ALA A 74 3.25 19.07 -2.52
N PRO A 75 3.29 19.47 -3.81
CA PRO A 75 2.81 20.74 -4.33
C PRO A 75 1.30 20.90 -4.19
N LEU A 76 0.78 22.11 -4.18
CA LEU A 76 -0.67 22.36 -4.14
C LEU A 76 -1.35 21.70 -5.36
N PRO A 77 -2.62 21.27 -5.25
CA PRO A 77 -3.35 20.70 -6.37
C PRO A 77 -3.36 21.62 -7.61
N SER A 78 -3.50 22.91 -7.41
CA SER A 78 -3.39 23.91 -8.47
C SER A 78 -2.03 23.87 -9.16
N ASP A 79 -0.95 23.63 -8.42
CA ASP A 79 0.39 23.55 -9.01
C ASP A 79 0.57 22.26 -9.82
N VAL A 80 -0.03 21.16 -9.37
CA VAL A 80 0.00 19.89 -10.11
C VAL A 80 -0.87 19.98 -11.36
N LEU A 81 -2.16 20.32 -11.19
CA LEU A 81 -3.14 20.33 -12.28
C LEU A 81 -2.86 21.41 -13.33
N LEU A 82 -2.41 22.60 -12.88
CA LEU A 82 -2.24 23.74 -13.77
C LEU A 82 -0.81 23.92 -14.30
N ASN A 83 0.19 23.32 -13.62
CA ASN A 83 1.58 23.56 -13.95
C ASN A 83 2.39 22.30 -14.27
N SER A 84 1.98 21.13 -13.78
CA SER A 84 2.82 19.91 -13.87
C SER A 84 2.26 18.84 -14.77
N ILE A 85 0.96 18.89 -15.07
CA ILE A 85 0.28 18.00 -16.00
C ILE A 85 -0.71 18.81 -16.85
N SER A 86 -1.05 18.28 -18.02
CA SER A 86 -2.18 18.78 -18.82
C SER A 86 -3.34 17.81 -18.63
N LEU A 87 -4.24 18.11 -17.66
CA LEU A 87 -5.44 17.32 -17.43
C LEU A 87 -6.47 17.66 -18.51
N GLU A 88 -6.50 16.85 -19.56
CA GLU A 88 -7.34 17.11 -20.73
C GLU A 88 -8.76 16.55 -20.59
N TYR A 89 -8.94 15.54 -19.75
CA TYR A 89 -10.24 14.94 -19.54
C TYR A 89 -10.41 14.49 -18.10
N SER A 90 -11.53 14.87 -17.50
CA SER A 90 -12.02 14.37 -16.21
C SER A 90 -13.52 14.65 -16.11
N HIS A 91 -14.33 13.68 -15.72
CA HIS A 91 -15.76 13.90 -15.49
C HIS A 91 -16.05 14.97 -14.41
N LEU A 92 -15.15 15.13 -13.43
CA LEU A 92 -15.37 16.00 -12.28
C LEU A 92 -14.77 17.41 -12.46
N LEU A 93 -13.64 17.51 -13.19
CA LEU A 93 -12.84 18.74 -13.20
C LEU A 93 -12.87 19.44 -14.57
N SER A 94 -13.39 18.81 -15.62
CA SER A 94 -13.53 19.45 -16.93
C SER A 94 -14.67 20.46 -16.93
N ALA A 95 -14.47 21.59 -17.62
CA ALA A 95 -15.51 22.60 -17.80
C ALA A 95 -16.58 22.21 -18.82
N GLY A 96 -16.22 21.32 -19.78
CA GLY A 96 -17.14 20.77 -20.78
C GLY A 96 -18.02 19.69 -20.19
N SER A 97 -19.15 19.40 -20.85
CA SER A 97 -20.09 18.36 -20.45
C SER A 97 -20.78 17.73 -21.67
N GLY A 98 -21.40 16.55 -21.46
CA GLY A 98 -22.15 15.84 -22.50
C GLY A 98 -21.29 15.45 -23.70
N ASP A 99 -21.86 15.53 -24.90
CA ASP A 99 -21.22 15.11 -26.14
C ASP A 99 -19.94 15.88 -26.47
N ASP A 100 -19.86 17.14 -26.05
CA ASP A 100 -18.65 17.96 -26.27
C ASP A 100 -17.46 17.36 -25.49
N LEU A 101 -17.68 16.93 -24.24
CA LEU A 101 -16.64 16.33 -23.42
C LEU A 101 -16.21 14.96 -23.96
N GLU A 102 -17.17 14.12 -24.39
CA GLU A 102 -16.88 12.81 -24.97
C GLU A 102 -16.13 12.94 -26.31
N THR A 103 -16.53 13.89 -27.16
CA THR A 103 -15.83 14.21 -28.42
C THR A 103 -14.39 14.69 -28.12
N HIS A 104 -14.22 15.49 -27.07
CA HIS A 104 -12.88 15.94 -26.66
C HIS A 104 -12.01 14.76 -26.20
N LEU A 105 -12.56 13.81 -25.43
CA LEU A 105 -11.85 12.59 -25.04
C LEU A 105 -11.35 11.81 -26.27
N GLU A 106 -12.23 11.55 -27.24
CA GLU A 106 -11.88 10.83 -28.47
C GLU A 106 -10.78 11.56 -29.25
N LYS A 107 -10.88 12.87 -29.36
CA LYS A 107 -9.87 13.72 -29.98
C LYS A 107 -8.52 13.60 -29.25
N MET A 108 -8.47 13.71 -27.94
CA MET A 108 -7.25 13.63 -27.16
C MET A 108 -6.62 12.22 -27.23
N MET A 109 -7.40 11.16 -27.18
CA MET A 109 -6.92 9.78 -27.37
C MET A 109 -6.26 9.59 -28.74
N LYS A 110 -6.80 10.23 -29.79
CA LYS A 110 -6.29 10.15 -31.17
C LYS A 110 -5.02 11.00 -31.37
N GLU A 111 -5.05 12.27 -30.95
CA GLU A 111 -3.96 13.23 -31.16
C GLU A 111 -2.72 12.88 -30.31
N HIS A 112 -2.92 12.34 -29.12
CA HIS A 112 -1.85 12.02 -28.17
C HIS A 112 -1.58 10.52 -28.02
N ARG A 113 -1.99 9.72 -29.00
CA ARG A 113 -1.78 8.27 -28.98
C ARG A 113 -0.32 7.91 -28.69
N GLY A 114 -0.08 7.05 -27.70
CA GLY A 114 1.25 6.63 -27.25
C GLY A 114 1.98 7.63 -26.35
N LYS A 115 1.35 8.78 -26.02
CA LYS A 115 1.99 9.87 -25.25
C LYS A 115 1.24 10.31 -24.00
N TYR A 116 -0.04 9.95 -23.84
CA TYR A 116 -0.81 10.33 -22.66
C TYR A 116 -0.71 9.29 -21.55
N ILE A 117 -0.83 9.76 -20.32
CA ILE A 117 -1.01 8.93 -19.14
C ILE A 117 -2.51 8.76 -18.92
N LEU A 118 -2.95 7.52 -18.78
CA LEU A 118 -4.32 7.20 -18.44
C LEU A 118 -4.43 6.98 -16.92
N ALA A 119 -5.09 7.86 -16.21
CA ALA A 119 -5.48 7.70 -14.83
C ALA A 119 -6.90 7.11 -14.78
N VAL A 120 -7.11 6.09 -13.98
CA VAL A 120 -8.41 5.43 -13.85
C VAL A 120 -8.79 5.33 -12.38
N GLU A 121 -9.96 5.86 -12.05
CA GLU A 121 -10.63 5.72 -10.76
C GLU A 121 -11.84 4.81 -10.91
N GLY A 122 -12.07 3.92 -9.92
CA GLY A 122 -13.24 3.06 -9.94
C GLY A 122 -13.04 1.69 -10.58
N ALA A 123 -13.95 0.77 -10.27
CA ALA A 123 -13.96 -0.59 -10.79
C ALA A 123 -14.61 -0.67 -12.17
N VAL A 124 -14.35 -1.79 -12.86
CA VAL A 124 -15.01 -2.12 -14.14
C VAL A 124 -16.15 -3.09 -13.90
N ALA A 125 -17.38 -2.68 -14.21
CA ALA A 125 -18.50 -3.59 -14.26
C ALA A 125 -18.45 -4.43 -15.53
N THR A 126 -18.66 -5.73 -15.42
CA THR A 126 -18.57 -6.65 -16.57
C THR A 126 -19.84 -7.44 -16.82
N GLY A 127 -20.71 -7.51 -15.81
CA GLY A 127 -22.02 -8.14 -15.96
C GLY A 127 -22.81 -7.48 -17.08
N ASP A 128 -23.53 -8.28 -17.84
CA ASP A 128 -24.42 -7.88 -18.93
C ASP A 128 -23.73 -6.91 -19.94
N ASN A 129 -22.50 -7.27 -20.36
CA ASN A 129 -21.69 -6.47 -21.28
C ASN A 129 -21.34 -5.05 -20.76
N GLY A 130 -21.35 -4.86 -19.43
CA GLY A 130 -20.90 -3.64 -18.79
C GLY A 130 -21.97 -2.55 -18.64
N ILE A 131 -23.25 -2.89 -18.80
CA ILE A 131 -24.35 -1.91 -18.70
C ILE A 131 -24.50 -1.28 -17.30
N TYR A 132 -23.92 -1.92 -16.27
CA TYR A 132 -23.95 -1.41 -14.88
C TYR A 132 -23.01 -0.24 -14.62
N CYS A 133 -22.20 0.15 -15.62
CA CYS A 133 -21.39 1.35 -15.57
C CYS A 133 -21.30 1.97 -16.97
N MET A 134 -22.05 3.04 -17.18
CA MET A 134 -22.17 3.72 -18.47
C MET A 134 -21.62 5.15 -18.36
N SER A 135 -20.94 5.61 -19.41
CA SER A 135 -20.50 6.99 -19.59
C SER A 135 -20.74 7.42 -21.02
N GLY A 136 -21.31 8.59 -21.26
CA GLY A 136 -21.60 9.10 -22.60
C GLY A 136 -22.41 8.12 -23.45
N GLY A 137 -23.35 7.37 -22.83
CA GLY A 137 -24.16 6.34 -23.55
C GLY A 137 -23.40 5.05 -23.89
N ARG A 138 -22.15 4.89 -23.46
CA ARG A 138 -21.28 3.74 -23.77
C ARG A 138 -20.87 3.01 -22.49
N PRO A 139 -20.77 1.66 -22.50
CA PRO A 139 -20.20 0.93 -21.39
C PRO A 139 -18.79 1.38 -21.06
N PHE A 140 -18.51 1.72 -19.79
CA PHE A 140 -17.20 2.17 -19.32
C PHE A 140 -16.09 1.20 -19.71
N MET A 141 -16.33 -0.11 -19.65
CA MET A 141 -15.33 -1.12 -20.02
C MET A 141 -14.85 -1.00 -21.47
N LYS A 142 -15.69 -0.51 -22.40
CA LYS A 142 -15.31 -0.28 -23.81
C LYS A 142 -14.44 0.95 -23.92
N ILE A 143 -14.85 2.06 -23.28
CA ILE A 143 -14.08 3.30 -23.24
C ILE A 143 -12.68 3.05 -22.63
N LEU A 144 -12.62 2.32 -21.52
CA LEU A 144 -11.37 1.95 -20.86
C LEU A 144 -10.42 1.17 -21.80
N ARG A 145 -10.93 0.18 -22.54
CA ARG A 145 -10.09 -0.59 -23.49
C ARG A 145 -9.53 0.28 -24.59
N GLU A 146 -10.35 1.14 -25.17
CA GLU A 146 -9.95 2.06 -26.22
C GLU A 146 -8.88 3.04 -25.72
N ALA A 147 -9.11 3.66 -24.55
CA ALA A 147 -8.17 4.58 -23.95
C ALA A 147 -6.86 3.88 -23.55
N ALA A 148 -6.92 2.71 -22.95
CA ALA A 148 -5.73 1.97 -22.52
C ALA A 148 -4.85 1.52 -23.72
N ALA A 149 -5.47 1.18 -24.85
CA ALA A 149 -4.74 0.78 -26.06
C ALA A 149 -3.85 1.89 -26.64
N GLY A 150 -4.20 3.15 -26.39
CA GLY A 150 -3.44 4.32 -26.81
C GLY A 150 -2.56 4.96 -25.75
N ALA A 151 -2.64 4.54 -24.49
CA ALA A 151 -1.92 5.17 -23.40
C ALA A 151 -0.41 4.83 -23.40
N ALA A 152 0.44 5.77 -22.96
CA ALA A 152 1.84 5.52 -22.69
C ALA A 152 2.02 4.73 -21.38
N ALA A 153 1.22 5.05 -20.36
CA ALA A 153 1.16 4.37 -19.07
C ALA A 153 -0.28 4.42 -18.54
N VAL A 154 -0.62 3.46 -17.68
CA VAL A 154 -1.93 3.39 -17.00
C VAL A 154 -1.72 3.36 -15.51
N ILE A 155 -2.45 4.21 -14.78
CA ILE A 155 -2.46 4.24 -13.32
C ILE A 155 -3.87 3.85 -12.84
N ALA A 156 -3.95 2.88 -11.97
CA ALA A 156 -5.16 2.50 -11.26
C ALA A 156 -5.20 3.19 -9.89
N TYR A 157 -5.92 4.28 -9.79
CA TYR A 157 -6.09 5.01 -8.54
C TYR A 157 -7.22 4.42 -7.70
N GLY A 158 -6.87 4.09 -6.46
CA GLY A 158 -7.78 3.50 -5.50
C GLY A 158 -7.91 1.98 -5.61
N SER A 159 -8.39 1.37 -4.53
CA SER A 159 -8.60 -0.08 -4.47
C SER A 159 -9.71 -0.56 -5.40
N CYS A 160 -10.60 0.33 -5.82
CA CYS A 160 -11.63 0.03 -6.82
C CYS A 160 -10.99 -0.24 -8.19
N ALA A 161 -10.16 0.68 -8.68
CA ALA A 161 -9.46 0.50 -9.95
C ALA A 161 -8.40 -0.61 -9.89
N ALA A 162 -7.66 -0.72 -8.77
CA ALA A 162 -6.62 -1.72 -8.61
C ALA A 162 -7.18 -3.16 -8.50
N TYR A 163 -8.25 -3.36 -7.72
CA TYR A 163 -8.69 -4.70 -7.30
C TYR A 163 -10.18 -4.96 -7.46
N GLY A 164 -10.98 -3.96 -7.77
CA GLY A 164 -12.43 -4.03 -7.85
C GLY A 164 -13.17 -3.29 -6.72
N GLY A 165 -12.53 -3.09 -5.58
CA GLY A 165 -13.08 -2.33 -4.46
C GLY A 165 -14.31 -2.96 -3.82
N ILE A 166 -15.04 -2.16 -3.05
CA ILE A 166 -16.28 -2.59 -2.37
C ILE A 166 -17.34 -3.09 -3.37
N GLN A 167 -17.35 -2.56 -4.58
CA GLN A 167 -18.27 -2.98 -5.64
C GLN A 167 -18.08 -4.46 -6.04
N ALA A 168 -16.84 -4.98 -5.86
CA ALA A 168 -16.52 -6.37 -6.10
C ALA A 168 -16.77 -7.29 -4.90
N ALA A 169 -17.29 -6.76 -3.77
CA ALA A 169 -17.69 -7.55 -2.61
C ALA A 169 -18.78 -8.55 -2.97
N LYS A 170 -18.74 -9.71 -2.34
CA LYS A 170 -19.74 -10.77 -2.56
C LYS A 170 -21.15 -10.26 -2.20
N PRO A 171 -22.16 -10.55 -3.01
CA PRO A 171 -22.21 -11.49 -4.15
C PRO A 171 -21.71 -10.93 -5.49
N ASN A 172 -21.25 -9.69 -5.58
CA ASN A 172 -20.73 -9.01 -6.79
C ASN A 172 -21.69 -9.12 -8.01
N PRO A 173 -22.91 -8.61 -7.93
CA PRO A 173 -23.92 -8.80 -8.98
C PRO A 173 -23.58 -8.11 -10.30
N THR A 174 -22.75 -7.07 -10.27
CA THR A 174 -22.32 -6.33 -11.46
C THR A 174 -21.07 -6.90 -12.12
N GLY A 175 -20.48 -7.97 -11.55
CA GLY A 175 -19.22 -8.52 -12.02
C GLY A 175 -18.06 -7.54 -11.95
N SER A 176 -18.04 -6.68 -10.92
CA SER A 176 -17.01 -5.64 -10.76
C SER A 176 -15.65 -6.24 -10.52
N ALA A 177 -14.62 -5.65 -11.14
CA ALA A 177 -13.23 -6.07 -11.00
C ALA A 177 -12.25 -4.92 -11.22
N GLY A 178 -10.99 -5.14 -10.85
CA GLY A 178 -9.89 -4.21 -11.14
C GLY A 178 -9.63 -4.11 -12.64
N ILE A 179 -9.14 -2.94 -13.06
CA ILE A 179 -8.96 -2.61 -14.48
C ILE A 179 -7.98 -3.53 -15.20
N SER A 180 -6.97 -4.05 -14.51
CA SER A 180 -5.95 -4.95 -15.08
C SER A 180 -6.54 -6.24 -15.69
N ARG A 181 -7.75 -6.63 -15.31
CA ARG A 181 -8.46 -7.77 -15.92
C ARG A 181 -8.96 -7.48 -17.35
N TYR A 182 -9.08 -6.21 -17.71
CA TYR A 182 -9.69 -5.77 -18.99
C TYR A 182 -8.71 -5.14 -19.94
N ILE A 183 -7.58 -4.66 -19.45
CA ILE A 183 -6.54 -4.05 -20.26
C ILE A 183 -5.34 -4.98 -20.30
N SER A 184 -5.16 -5.66 -21.43
CA SER A 184 -4.14 -6.71 -21.55
C SER A 184 -2.78 -6.22 -22.06
N ALA A 185 -2.65 -4.97 -22.44
CA ALA A 185 -1.54 -4.57 -23.32
C ALA A 185 -0.40 -3.81 -22.62
N ARG A 186 -0.54 -3.36 -21.37
CA ARG A 186 0.49 -2.54 -20.70
C ARG A 186 0.50 -2.77 -19.20
N ALA A 187 1.67 -2.56 -18.60
CA ALA A 187 1.78 -2.59 -17.14
C ALA A 187 0.91 -1.49 -16.52
N VAL A 188 0.02 -1.90 -15.63
CA VAL A 188 -0.81 -1.00 -14.83
C VAL A 188 -0.09 -0.73 -13.53
N VAL A 189 0.09 0.53 -13.18
CA VAL A 189 0.61 0.93 -11.86
C VAL A 189 -0.57 0.99 -10.89
N ASN A 190 -0.63 0.10 -9.95
CA ASN A 190 -1.66 0.08 -8.91
C ASN A 190 -1.28 1.03 -7.77
N VAL A 191 -2.17 1.96 -7.47
CA VAL A 191 -2.07 2.89 -6.34
C VAL A 191 -3.27 2.66 -5.42
N PRO A 192 -3.31 1.53 -4.69
CA PRO A 192 -4.46 1.17 -3.88
C PRO A 192 -4.59 2.05 -2.64
N GLY A 193 -5.80 2.11 -2.13
CA GLY A 193 -6.27 2.86 -0.97
C GLY A 193 -7.75 3.18 -1.17
N CYS A 194 -8.48 3.49 -0.10
CA CYS A 194 -9.90 3.82 -0.21
C CYS A 194 -10.22 5.08 0.61
N PRO A 195 -9.82 6.24 0.02
CA PRO A 195 -8.95 6.48 -1.14
C PRO A 195 -7.44 6.34 -0.80
N PRO A 196 -6.51 6.43 -1.79
CA PRO A 196 -5.07 6.51 -1.52
C PRO A 196 -4.67 7.84 -0.87
N VAL A 197 -3.51 7.86 -0.24
CA VAL A 197 -2.91 9.11 0.30
C VAL A 197 -2.64 10.07 -0.86
N PRO A 198 -3.05 11.35 -0.76
CA PRO A 198 -2.93 12.34 -1.84
C PRO A 198 -1.51 12.44 -2.42
N GLU A 199 -0.50 12.52 -1.56
CA GLU A 199 0.89 12.66 -1.94
C GLU A 199 1.42 11.42 -2.69
N VAL A 200 0.90 10.22 -2.38
CA VAL A 200 1.23 8.99 -3.13
C VAL A 200 0.69 9.07 -4.56
N MET A 201 -0.56 9.52 -4.71
CA MET A 201 -1.18 9.67 -6.04
C MET A 201 -0.40 10.66 -6.90
N THR A 202 -0.09 11.82 -6.35
CA THR A 202 0.67 12.87 -7.03
C THR A 202 2.10 12.40 -7.34
N GLY A 203 2.77 11.75 -6.38
CA GLY A 203 4.12 11.23 -6.57
C GLY A 203 4.23 10.24 -7.74
N VAL A 204 3.22 9.39 -7.94
CA VAL A 204 3.22 8.40 -9.02
C VAL A 204 3.01 9.06 -10.38
N VAL A 205 2.03 9.96 -10.53
CA VAL A 205 1.82 10.64 -11.83
C VAL A 205 3.01 11.52 -12.18
N MET A 206 3.60 12.20 -11.19
CA MET A 206 4.80 13.02 -11.42
C MET A 206 6.02 12.19 -11.78
N HIS A 207 6.19 10.99 -11.20
CA HIS A 207 7.26 10.08 -11.62
C HIS A 207 7.15 9.72 -13.11
N LEU A 208 5.96 9.32 -13.56
CA LEU A 208 5.72 9.02 -14.96
C LEU A 208 5.88 10.25 -15.85
N ALA A 209 5.43 11.41 -15.40
CA ALA A 209 5.56 12.68 -16.11
C ALA A 209 7.02 13.07 -16.34
N MET A 210 7.85 13.00 -15.30
CA MET A 210 9.25 13.42 -15.35
C MET A 210 10.14 12.41 -16.05
N PHE A 211 9.97 11.12 -15.80
CA PHE A 211 10.89 10.11 -16.28
C PHE A 211 10.38 9.33 -17.50
N GLY A 212 9.07 9.26 -17.74
CA GLY A 212 8.47 8.48 -18.83
C GLY A 212 8.62 6.97 -18.68
N VAL A 213 9.06 6.51 -17.49
CA VAL A 213 9.24 5.08 -17.15
C VAL A 213 8.49 4.74 -15.88
N LEU A 214 8.14 3.46 -15.73
CA LEU A 214 7.47 2.99 -14.53
C LEU A 214 8.41 3.03 -13.32
N PRO A 215 7.91 3.40 -12.12
CA PRO A 215 8.68 3.22 -10.89
C PRO A 215 8.92 1.73 -10.63
N PRO A 216 9.90 1.35 -9.78
CA PRO A 216 10.05 -0.03 -9.32
C PRO A 216 8.77 -0.53 -8.66
N LEU A 217 8.20 -1.64 -9.19
CA LEU A 217 6.93 -2.20 -8.75
C LEU A 217 7.14 -3.49 -7.94
N ASP A 218 6.23 -3.77 -7.00
CA ASP A 218 6.13 -5.05 -6.31
C ASP A 218 5.31 -6.08 -7.13
N SER A 219 5.04 -7.25 -6.56
CA SER A 219 4.26 -8.33 -7.19
C SER A 219 2.81 -7.95 -7.52
N ASP A 220 2.26 -6.95 -6.83
CA ASP A 220 0.89 -6.44 -7.03
C ASP A 220 0.88 -5.21 -7.94
N ASN A 221 1.98 -4.93 -8.63
CA ASN A 221 2.21 -3.74 -9.46
C ASN A 221 2.08 -2.41 -8.69
N ARG A 222 2.39 -2.40 -7.39
CA ARG A 222 2.40 -1.18 -6.57
C ARG A 222 3.80 -0.59 -6.51
N PRO A 223 3.97 0.73 -6.54
CA PRO A 223 5.29 1.38 -6.39
C PRO A 223 5.94 1.04 -5.04
N LYS A 224 7.10 0.38 -5.08
CA LYS A 224 7.81 -0.10 -3.87
C LYS A 224 8.14 1.01 -2.88
N GLN A 225 8.43 2.21 -3.35
CA GLN A 225 8.73 3.36 -2.49
C GLN A 225 7.56 3.74 -1.57
N PHE A 226 6.31 3.45 -1.97
CA PHE A 226 5.11 3.77 -1.20
C PHE A 226 4.46 2.57 -0.52
N PHE A 227 4.68 1.37 -1.06
CA PHE A 227 4.04 0.14 -0.60
C PHE A 227 5.06 -0.94 -0.17
N GLY A 228 6.33 -0.57 0.05
CA GLY A 228 7.36 -1.51 0.48
C GLY A 228 7.32 -1.88 1.96
N ASN A 229 6.72 -1.04 2.81
CA ASN A 229 6.63 -1.25 4.25
C ASN A 229 5.18 -1.47 4.70
N ARG A 230 5.00 -2.30 5.72
CA ARG A 230 3.69 -2.46 6.38
C ARG A 230 3.42 -1.25 7.27
N ILE A 231 2.14 -0.92 7.45
CA ILE A 231 1.73 0.14 8.38
C ILE A 231 2.25 -0.14 9.79
N HIS A 232 2.25 -1.41 10.21
CA HIS A 232 2.71 -1.83 11.54
C HIS A 232 4.20 -1.54 11.78
N ASP A 233 5.04 -1.61 10.74
CA ASP A 233 6.48 -1.39 10.87
C ASP A 233 6.82 0.08 11.19
N THR A 234 5.93 1.01 10.83
CA THR A 234 6.10 2.46 11.03
C THR A 234 5.05 3.07 11.96
N CYS A 235 4.25 2.21 12.63
CA CYS A 235 3.16 2.66 13.49
C CYS A 235 3.70 3.21 14.82
N TYR A 236 3.29 4.43 15.17
CA TYR A 236 3.67 5.04 16.45
C TYR A 236 3.13 4.29 17.68
N ARG A 237 2.12 3.40 17.50
CA ARG A 237 1.59 2.51 18.55
C ARG A 237 2.36 1.19 18.64
N ARG A 238 3.41 0.98 17.85
CA ARG A 238 4.20 -0.25 17.84
C ARG A 238 4.80 -0.59 19.23
N PRO A 239 5.32 0.36 20.03
CA PRO A 239 5.82 0.07 21.38
C PRO A 239 4.76 -0.53 22.29
N PHE A 240 3.51 -0.12 22.16
CA PHE A 240 2.42 -0.71 22.95
C PHE A 240 2.09 -2.14 22.52
N PHE A 241 2.21 -2.44 21.21
CA PHE A 241 2.07 -3.80 20.71
C PHE A 241 3.15 -4.71 21.31
N ASP A 242 4.40 -4.28 21.26
CA ASP A 242 5.55 -5.04 21.75
C ASP A 242 5.49 -5.23 23.28
N ALA A 243 4.89 -4.31 24.01
CA ALA A 243 4.65 -4.39 25.46
C ALA A 243 3.35 -5.15 25.83
N GLY A 244 2.60 -5.70 24.85
CA GLY A 244 1.33 -6.39 25.12
C GLY A 244 0.17 -5.49 25.57
N MET A 245 0.30 -4.17 25.36
CA MET A 245 -0.68 -3.16 25.80
C MET A 245 -1.68 -2.90 24.66
N PHE A 246 -2.89 -3.43 24.79
CA PHE A 246 -3.94 -3.36 23.80
C PHE A 246 -5.19 -2.66 24.31
N ALA A 247 -5.82 -1.87 23.45
CA ALA A 247 -7.20 -1.45 23.67
C ALA A 247 -8.14 -2.63 23.39
N ASP A 248 -9.06 -2.88 24.31
CA ASP A 248 -10.09 -3.93 24.17
C ASP A 248 -11.41 -3.39 23.65
N ARG A 249 -11.65 -2.11 23.85
CA ARG A 249 -12.82 -1.37 23.39
C ARG A 249 -12.40 0.03 22.98
N TYR A 250 -13.13 0.66 22.04
CA TYR A 250 -12.81 2.01 21.56
C TYR A 250 -12.93 3.10 22.65
N ASP A 251 -13.63 2.84 23.73
CA ASP A 251 -13.89 3.77 24.83
C ASP A 251 -13.19 3.41 26.15
N ASP A 252 -12.38 2.35 26.18
CA ASP A 252 -11.69 1.89 27.39
C ASP A 252 -10.48 2.76 27.77
N ALA A 253 -9.88 2.47 28.91
CA ALA A 253 -8.71 3.18 29.39
C ALA A 253 -7.51 3.02 28.46
N GLY A 254 -7.33 1.86 27.84
CA GLY A 254 -6.27 1.58 26.88
C GLY A 254 -6.42 2.41 25.62
N ALA A 255 -7.64 2.50 25.06
CA ALA A 255 -7.94 3.34 23.90
C ALA A 255 -7.65 4.83 24.18
N LYS A 256 -8.09 5.33 25.35
CA LYS A 256 -7.84 6.70 25.81
C LYS A 256 -6.36 6.99 26.02
N ALA A 257 -5.61 6.00 26.51
CA ALA A 257 -4.16 6.07 26.70
C ALA A 257 -3.35 5.87 25.38
N GLY A 258 -4.02 5.61 24.25
CA GLY A 258 -3.36 5.44 22.97
C GLY A 258 -2.72 4.08 22.73
N TRP A 259 -3.13 3.02 23.46
CA TRP A 259 -2.61 1.67 23.31
C TRP A 259 -2.90 1.08 21.93
N CYS A 260 -2.23 -0.04 21.61
CA CYS A 260 -2.35 -0.68 20.30
C CYS A 260 -3.79 -1.14 20.01
N LEU A 261 -4.25 -0.88 18.78
CA LEU A 261 -5.60 -1.24 18.32
C LEU A 261 -5.68 -2.64 17.69
N TYR A 262 -4.64 -3.47 17.85
CA TYR A 262 -4.60 -4.81 17.24
C TYR A 262 -5.82 -5.66 17.61
N ARG A 263 -6.19 -5.67 18.88
CA ARG A 263 -7.34 -6.43 19.37
C ARG A 263 -8.70 -5.89 18.91
N LEU A 264 -8.74 -4.69 18.38
CA LEU A 264 -9.90 -4.09 17.74
C LEU A 264 -9.94 -4.35 16.23
N GLY A 265 -9.21 -5.36 15.75
CA GLY A 265 -9.21 -5.76 14.35
C GLY A 265 -8.29 -4.96 13.45
N CYS A 266 -7.25 -4.29 13.99
CA CYS A 266 -6.30 -3.55 13.18
C CYS A 266 -5.50 -4.47 12.25
N ARG A 267 -5.63 -4.27 10.94
CA ARG A 267 -4.92 -5.00 9.88
C ARG A 267 -3.57 -4.39 9.52
N GLY A 268 -3.06 -3.44 10.32
CA GLY A 268 -1.76 -2.82 10.10
C GLY A 268 -0.60 -3.81 9.92
N PRO A 269 -0.54 -4.93 10.67
CA PRO A 269 0.52 -5.94 10.53
C PRO A 269 0.62 -6.63 9.17
N VAL A 270 -0.46 -6.66 8.40
CA VAL A 270 -0.53 -7.32 7.07
C VAL A 270 -0.74 -6.34 5.92
N THR A 271 -0.83 -5.05 6.20
CA THR A 271 -1.18 -4.03 5.20
C THR A 271 0.05 -3.21 4.82
N TYR A 272 0.42 -3.26 3.56
CA TYR A 272 1.50 -2.45 2.98
C TYR A 272 0.95 -1.09 2.52
N SER A 273 1.44 -0.01 3.09
CA SER A 273 1.01 1.36 2.77
C SER A 273 1.89 2.42 3.42
N SER A 274 1.97 3.59 2.79
CA SER A 274 2.66 4.77 3.34
C SER A 274 1.86 5.52 4.42
N CYS A 275 0.64 5.10 4.76
CA CYS A 275 -0.22 5.82 5.71
C CYS A 275 0.47 6.16 7.04
N GLY A 276 1.30 5.24 7.58
CA GLY A 276 2.01 5.46 8.83
C GLY A 276 3.07 6.56 8.76
N ASN A 277 3.70 6.73 7.59
CA ASN A 277 4.79 7.68 7.37
C ASN A 277 4.29 9.01 6.80
N MET A 278 3.55 8.95 5.70
CA MET A 278 3.13 10.15 4.96
C MET A 278 1.93 10.83 5.61
N ARG A 279 1.01 10.02 6.18
CA ARG A 279 -0.24 10.49 6.78
C ARG A 279 -1.11 11.25 5.77
N TRP A 280 -2.19 11.87 6.24
CA TRP A 280 -3.15 12.65 5.46
C TRP A 280 -3.05 14.12 5.86
N TYR A 281 -3.56 15.00 5.02
CA TYR A 281 -3.63 16.45 5.30
C TYR A 281 -2.25 17.01 5.70
N GLN A 282 -1.27 16.87 4.77
CA GLN A 282 0.10 17.38 4.98
C GLN A 282 0.79 16.76 6.21
N GLY A 283 0.58 15.47 6.44
CA GLY A 283 1.23 14.76 7.53
C GLY A 283 0.53 14.88 8.89
N MET A 284 -0.67 15.44 8.94
CA MET A 284 -1.38 15.68 10.19
C MET A 284 -1.80 14.38 10.88
N SER A 285 -2.52 13.48 10.20
CA SER A 285 -3.09 12.29 10.81
C SER A 285 -3.33 11.17 9.81
N TYR A 286 -3.61 9.98 10.33
CA TYR A 286 -4.09 8.81 9.58
C TYR A 286 -5.01 7.98 10.49
N PRO A 287 -5.79 7.00 9.97
CA PRO A 287 -6.84 6.34 10.76
C PRO A 287 -6.42 5.83 12.13
N ILE A 288 -5.26 5.15 12.24
CA ILE A 288 -4.78 4.64 13.55
C ILE A 288 -4.45 5.78 14.52
N GLN A 289 -3.90 6.89 14.02
CA GLN A 289 -3.62 8.07 14.85
C GLN A 289 -4.91 8.73 15.34
N SER A 290 -5.94 8.72 14.51
CA SER A 290 -7.28 9.22 14.85
C SER A 290 -8.12 8.24 15.69
N GLY A 291 -7.53 7.11 16.14
CA GLY A 291 -8.18 6.15 17.02
C GLY A 291 -8.94 5.03 16.30
N ALA A 292 -8.92 4.96 14.98
CA ALA A 292 -9.57 3.90 14.19
C ALA A 292 -8.57 2.79 13.82
N ALA A 293 -8.95 1.52 14.01
CA ALA A 293 -8.16 0.39 13.56
C ALA A 293 -8.01 0.40 12.02
N CYS A 294 -6.83 0.02 11.52
CA CYS A 294 -6.59 -0.12 10.09
C CYS A 294 -7.48 -1.22 9.50
N ILE A 295 -8.24 -0.91 8.46
CA ILE A 295 -9.12 -1.86 7.75
C ILE A 295 -8.42 -2.60 6.61
N GLY A 296 -7.16 -2.30 6.33
CA GLY A 296 -6.42 -2.94 5.24
C GLY A 296 -6.77 -2.45 3.85
N CYS A 297 -7.22 -1.21 3.69
CA CYS A 297 -7.80 -0.70 2.44
C CYS A 297 -6.87 -0.73 1.21
N THR A 298 -5.57 -0.93 1.38
CA THR A 298 -4.58 -1.10 0.30
C THR A 298 -4.34 -2.55 -0.09
N SER A 299 -4.98 -3.50 0.60
CA SER A 299 -4.89 -4.93 0.31
C SER A 299 -5.99 -5.36 -0.66
N ALA A 300 -5.69 -6.32 -1.54
CA ALA A 300 -6.69 -6.92 -2.41
C ALA A 300 -7.77 -7.61 -1.56
N LYS A 301 -9.03 -7.45 -1.94
CA LYS A 301 -10.20 -8.06 -1.27
C LYS A 301 -10.37 -7.70 0.21
N PHE A 302 -9.81 -6.58 0.69
CA PHE A 302 -9.95 -6.17 2.09
C PHE A 302 -11.40 -6.12 2.57
N TRP A 303 -12.35 -5.97 1.66
CA TRP A 303 -13.80 -5.92 1.89
C TRP A 303 -14.45 -7.28 2.14
N ASP A 304 -13.81 -8.40 1.74
CA ASP A 304 -14.34 -9.77 1.87
C ASP A 304 -13.52 -10.66 2.82
N GLU A 305 -12.36 -10.22 3.32
CA GLU A 305 -11.47 -11.07 4.12
C GLU A 305 -11.99 -11.29 5.54
N ALA A 306 -12.54 -10.24 6.16
CA ALA A 306 -13.19 -10.29 7.48
C ALA A 306 -14.00 -9.02 7.70
N PRO A 307 -14.98 -9.00 8.61
CA PRO A 307 -15.67 -7.80 9.03
C PRO A 307 -14.68 -6.72 9.50
N PHE A 308 -15.00 -5.45 9.22
CA PHE A 308 -14.20 -4.33 9.71
C PHE A 308 -14.31 -4.23 11.24
N SER A 309 -13.19 -3.96 11.88
CA SER A 309 -13.12 -3.87 13.34
C SER A 309 -13.58 -5.15 14.07
N GLU A 310 -13.48 -6.30 13.42
CA GLU A 310 -13.69 -7.57 14.12
C GLU A 310 -12.65 -7.73 15.21
N ARG A 311 -13.12 -8.02 16.41
CA ARG A 311 -12.24 -8.21 17.55
C ARG A 311 -11.37 -9.46 17.36
N LEU A 312 -10.08 -9.24 17.22
CA LEU A 312 -9.13 -10.34 17.14
C LEU A 312 -8.98 -11.01 18.51
N PRO A 313 -8.83 -12.33 18.56
CA PRO A 313 -8.58 -13.04 19.80
C PRO A 313 -7.31 -12.46 20.45
N LYS A 314 -7.27 -12.51 21.79
CA LYS A 314 -6.14 -12.01 22.59
C LYS A 314 -4.81 -12.59 22.10
N TYR A 315 -4.89 -13.75 21.53
CA TYR A 315 -3.78 -14.53 21.01
C TYR A 315 -4.11 -14.95 19.57
N GLY A 316 -3.21 -14.77 18.65
CA GLY A 316 -3.41 -15.15 17.23
C GLY A 316 -3.73 -16.65 17.06
N PRO A 317 -3.91 -17.13 15.83
CA PRO A 317 -4.29 -18.53 15.54
C PRO A 317 -3.31 -19.58 16.07
N MET A 318 -2.12 -19.18 16.51
CA MET A 318 -1.12 -20.07 17.15
C MET A 318 -1.16 -20.06 18.69
N GLY A 319 -2.17 -19.46 19.32
CA GLY A 319 -2.27 -19.38 20.78
C GLY A 319 -1.42 -18.26 21.39
N ASP A 320 -1.40 -18.21 22.72
CA ASP A 320 -0.64 -17.23 23.47
C ASP A 320 0.87 -17.47 23.33
N ILE A 321 1.61 -16.51 22.81
CA ILE A 321 3.07 -16.58 22.76
C ILE A 321 3.64 -16.80 24.17
N ASP A 322 3.03 -16.20 25.18
CA ASP A 322 3.42 -16.43 26.58
C ASP A 322 3.10 -17.87 27.03
N MET A 323 2.01 -18.45 26.56
CA MET A 323 1.65 -19.84 26.84
C MET A 323 2.60 -20.82 26.11
N ILE A 324 2.97 -20.51 24.86
CA ILE A 324 3.97 -21.28 24.10
C ILE A 324 5.34 -21.14 24.76
N GLY A 325 5.73 -19.91 25.12
CA GLY A 325 6.99 -19.62 25.83
C GLY A 325 7.05 -20.31 27.20
N THR A 326 5.97 -20.25 27.96
CA THR A 326 5.85 -20.93 29.26
C THR A 326 5.89 -22.46 29.08
N GLY A 327 5.21 -23.01 28.07
CA GLY A 327 5.24 -24.43 27.73
C GLY A 327 6.63 -24.92 27.35
N LEU A 328 7.35 -24.17 26.52
CA LEU A 328 8.74 -24.48 26.15
C LEU A 328 9.69 -24.39 27.34
N ALA A 329 9.54 -23.37 28.19
CA ALA A 329 10.33 -23.22 29.42
C ALA A 329 10.09 -24.40 30.37
N ALA A 330 8.83 -24.78 30.59
CA ALA A 330 8.45 -25.94 31.44
C ALA A 330 9.01 -27.25 30.88
N ALA A 331 8.91 -27.47 29.57
CA ALA A 331 9.48 -28.64 28.89
C ALA A 331 11.01 -28.70 29.01
N SER A 332 11.70 -27.56 28.91
CA SER A 332 13.14 -27.45 29.08
C SER A 332 13.55 -27.79 30.53
N VAL A 333 12.86 -27.24 31.52
CA VAL A 333 13.12 -27.55 32.92
C VAL A 333 12.87 -29.02 33.22
N ALA A 334 11.77 -29.61 32.74
CA ALA A 334 11.47 -31.02 32.87
C ALA A 334 12.53 -31.89 32.23
N GLY A 335 13.01 -31.53 31.01
CA GLY A 335 14.09 -32.22 30.29
C GLY A 335 15.40 -32.23 31.08
N VAL A 336 15.78 -31.09 31.66
CA VAL A 336 16.98 -30.96 32.50
C VAL A 336 16.85 -31.80 33.76
N ALA A 337 15.68 -31.78 34.42
CA ALA A 337 15.41 -32.58 35.62
C ALA A 337 15.48 -34.11 35.33
N VAL A 338 14.86 -34.55 34.24
CA VAL A 338 14.91 -35.98 33.80
C VAL A 338 16.35 -36.39 33.49
N HIS A 339 17.09 -35.55 32.73
CA HIS A 339 18.49 -35.80 32.39
C HIS A 339 19.36 -35.91 33.66
N GLY A 340 19.17 -34.97 34.61
CA GLY A 340 19.85 -34.99 35.92
C GLY A 340 19.57 -36.26 36.69
N ALA A 341 18.29 -36.65 36.78
CA ALA A 341 17.89 -37.90 37.48
C ALA A 341 18.52 -39.18 36.84
N LEU A 342 18.49 -39.23 35.48
CA LEU A 342 19.11 -40.34 34.76
C LEU A 342 20.63 -40.38 34.94
N SER A 343 21.29 -39.24 34.96
CA SER A 343 22.74 -39.12 35.21
C SER A 343 23.12 -39.58 36.61
N LEU A 344 22.31 -39.25 37.61
CA LEU A 344 22.50 -39.71 38.99
C LEU A 344 22.31 -41.23 39.12
N LEU A 345 21.29 -41.78 38.47
CA LEU A 345 21.06 -43.22 38.45
C LEU A 345 22.21 -43.98 37.74
N GLN A 346 22.71 -43.43 36.63
CA GLN A 346 23.87 -44.00 35.95
C GLN A 346 25.12 -43.96 36.79
N LYS A 347 25.35 -42.82 37.47
CA LYS A 347 26.47 -42.67 38.40
C LYS A 347 26.38 -43.70 39.54
N LYS A 348 25.20 -43.82 40.17
CA LYS A 348 24.99 -44.83 41.23
C LYS A 348 25.27 -46.26 40.76
N LYS A 349 24.76 -46.64 39.58
CA LYS A 349 25.05 -47.96 39.00
C LYS A 349 26.55 -48.20 38.72
N ARG A 350 27.26 -47.16 38.27
CA ARG A 350 28.70 -47.22 38.04
C ARG A 350 29.45 -47.39 39.37
N ASP A 351 29.09 -46.59 40.37
CA ASP A 351 29.71 -46.64 41.69
C ASP A 351 29.46 -48.03 42.39
N GLU A 352 28.26 -48.60 42.22
CA GLU A 352 27.92 -49.96 42.68
C GLU A 352 28.73 -51.03 41.88
N ALA A 353 28.91 -50.86 40.55
CA ALA A 353 29.71 -51.80 39.77
C ALA A 353 31.21 -51.71 40.12
N GLU A 354 31.74 -50.52 40.35
CA GLU A 354 33.11 -50.31 40.83
C GLU A 354 33.36 -50.90 42.23
N ALA A 355 32.38 -50.74 43.14
CA ALA A 355 32.42 -51.32 44.46
C ALA A 355 32.36 -52.86 44.43
N ALA A 356 31.53 -53.44 43.55
CA ALA A 356 31.44 -54.89 43.36
C ALA A 356 32.74 -55.46 42.76
N GLU A 357 33.35 -54.75 41.84
CA GLU A 357 34.67 -55.11 41.21
C GLU A 357 35.79 -55.08 42.29
N ALA A 358 35.85 -53.98 43.05
CA ALA A 358 36.80 -53.86 44.15
C ALA A 358 36.62 -54.97 45.18
N HIS A 359 35.39 -55.34 45.55
CA HIS A 359 35.11 -56.46 46.44
C HIS A 359 35.50 -57.82 45.85
N ARG A 360 35.35 -58.03 44.54
CA ARG A 360 35.88 -59.22 43.82
C ARG A 360 37.40 -59.30 43.86
N ILE A 361 38.09 -58.20 43.62
CA ILE A 361 39.53 -58.16 43.60
C ILE A 361 40.10 -58.46 45.00
N MET A 362 39.47 -57.91 46.07
CA MET A 362 39.91 -58.17 47.43
C MET A 362 39.65 -59.61 47.86
N ASN A 363 38.53 -60.24 47.46
CA ASN A 363 38.23 -61.61 47.80
C ASN A 363 38.95 -62.65 46.92
N GLY A 364 39.43 -62.25 45.69
CA GLY A 364 40.20 -63.12 44.79
C GLY A 364 41.69 -63.25 45.17
N GLN A 365 42.22 -62.47 46.06
CA GLN A 365 43.59 -62.61 46.59
C GLN A 365 43.75 -63.58 47.81
N GLY A 366 42.63 -64.21 48.21
CA GLY A 366 42.61 -65.15 49.30
C GLY A 366 42.66 -66.63 48.92
N GLY A 367 42.97 -66.98 47.64
CA GLY A 367 42.96 -68.33 47.13
C GLY A 367 44.21 -68.72 46.36
N ASN A 368 45.37 -68.72 46.99
CA ASN A 368 46.49 -69.56 46.55
C ASN A 368 47.41 -69.79 47.74
N LYS A 369 47.19 -70.93 48.35
CA LYS A 369 48.24 -71.78 48.92
C LYS A 369 47.90 -73.22 48.63
#